data_4bb72d6862425a724afd1f0caece4ee8
#
_entry.id   4bb72d6862425a724afd1f0caece4ee8
#
_cell.length_a   1.000
_cell.length_b   1.000
_cell.length_c   1.000
_cell.angle_alpha   90.00
_cell.angle_beta   90.00
_cell.angle_gamma   90.00
#
_symmetry.space_group_name_H-M   'P 1'
#
loop_
_entity.id
_entity.type
_entity.pdbx_description
1 polymer ?
#
loop_
_entity_poly.entity_id
_entity_poly.type
_entity_poly.pdbx_seq_one_letter_code
_entity_poly.pdbx_strand_id
1 'polypeptide(L)'
;MTQTIDTAATLDIIERFNDVFNRHDVDGVMALMTDDCVFENTLPRPDGERYEGQDSVRGFWERLFAESPSARFESEDTFAYGDRCTVRWIYHWVDAEGKPGHVRGVDVFRVRDGKVAEKLSYVKG
;
A
#
# COMPACT_ATOMS: atom_id res chain seq x y z
N MET A 1 -0.28 24.82 20.61
CA MET A 1 -0.75 23.54 21.10
C MET A 1 -0.15 22.40 20.27
N THR A 2 0.39 21.43 20.93
CA THR A 2 1.00 20.31 20.24
C THR A 2 -0.09 19.37 19.73
N GLN A 3 -0.03 19.06 18.44
CA GLN A 3 -0.95 18.08 17.88
C GLN A 3 -0.54 16.70 18.35
N THR A 4 -1.48 15.96 18.91
CA THR A 4 -1.23 14.60 19.34
C THR A 4 -1.32 13.68 18.13
N ILE A 5 -0.24 12.94 17.85
CA ILE A 5 -0.22 11.93 16.81
C ILE A 5 -0.61 10.61 17.45
N ASP A 6 -1.72 10.05 16.99
CA ASP A 6 -2.31 8.88 17.60
C ASP A 6 -1.87 7.61 16.86
N THR A 7 -0.99 6.83 17.48
CA THR A 7 -0.50 5.56 16.93
C THR A 7 -1.65 4.59 16.65
N ALA A 8 -2.63 4.51 17.56
CA ALA A 8 -3.77 3.60 17.38
C ALA A 8 -4.63 4.00 16.17
N ALA A 9 -4.81 5.31 15.95
CA ALA A 9 -5.54 5.79 14.79
C ALA A 9 -4.78 5.48 13.50
N THR A 10 -3.45 5.62 13.51
CA THR A 10 -2.60 5.26 12.37
C THR A 10 -2.75 3.78 12.03
N LEU A 11 -2.67 2.91 13.03
CA LEU A 11 -2.87 1.47 12.83
C LEU A 11 -4.22 1.16 12.22
N ASP A 12 -5.28 1.77 12.72
CA ASP A 12 -6.64 1.56 12.21
C ASP A 12 -6.74 1.93 10.73
N ILE A 13 -6.19 3.09 10.36
CA ILE A 13 -6.20 3.56 8.97
C ILE A 13 -5.48 2.55 8.06
N ILE A 14 -4.30 2.09 8.48
CA ILE A 14 -3.51 1.17 7.66
C ILE A 14 -4.19 -0.19 7.53
N GLU A 15 -4.79 -0.69 8.60
CA GLU A 15 -5.52 -1.96 8.54
C GLU A 15 -6.71 -1.87 7.59
N ARG A 16 -7.46 -0.76 7.64
CA ARG A 16 -8.58 -0.53 6.72
C ARG A 16 -8.10 -0.38 5.28
N PHE A 17 -6.99 0.34 5.09
CA PHE A 17 -6.38 0.50 3.77
C PHE A 17 -6.03 -0.86 3.17
N ASN A 18 -5.34 -1.70 3.92
CA ASN A 18 -4.91 -3.02 3.44
C ASN A 18 -6.11 -3.94 3.15
N ASP A 19 -7.16 -3.86 3.96
CA ASP A 19 -8.37 -4.64 3.73
C ASP A 19 -9.07 -4.26 2.44
N VAL A 20 -9.26 -2.96 2.21
CA VAL A 20 -9.88 -2.43 0.99
C VAL A 20 -8.99 -2.74 -0.23
N PHE A 21 -7.67 -2.62 -0.07
CA PHE A 21 -6.71 -2.93 -1.12
C PHE A 21 -6.82 -4.40 -1.56
N ASN A 22 -6.91 -5.32 -0.60
CA ASN A 22 -7.03 -6.74 -0.91
C ASN A 22 -8.36 -7.09 -1.57
N ARG A 23 -9.38 -6.25 -1.42
CA ARG A 23 -10.65 -6.42 -2.14
C ARG A 23 -10.59 -5.85 -3.55
N HIS A 24 -9.46 -5.26 -3.95
CA HIS A 24 -9.26 -4.60 -5.23
C HIS A 24 -10.26 -3.46 -5.48
N ASP A 25 -10.72 -2.82 -4.41
CA ASP A 25 -11.66 -1.71 -4.46
C ASP A 25 -10.88 -0.40 -4.62
N VAL A 26 -10.65 0.00 -5.86
CA VAL A 26 -9.84 1.19 -6.17
C VAL A 26 -10.47 2.45 -5.58
N ASP A 27 -11.77 2.61 -5.70
CA ASP A 27 -12.46 3.79 -5.14
C ASP A 27 -12.27 3.85 -3.62
N GLY A 28 -12.40 2.70 -2.95
CA GLY A 28 -12.19 2.62 -1.51
C GLY A 28 -10.76 2.93 -1.10
N VAL A 29 -9.78 2.44 -1.86
CA VAL A 29 -8.38 2.73 -1.59
C VAL A 29 -8.12 4.23 -1.73
N MET A 30 -8.56 4.83 -2.84
CA MET A 30 -8.31 6.25 -3.10
C MET A 30 -9.03 7.16 -2.11
N ALA A 31 -10.19 6.74 -1.60
CA ALA A 31 -10.90 7.50 -0.55
C ALA A 31 -10.09 7.56 0.75
N LEU A 32 -9.18 6.60 0.98
CA LEU A 32 -8.32 6.56 2.16
C LEU A 32 -6.95 7.21 1.92
N MET A 33 -6.72 7.81 0.76
CA MET A 33 -5.46 8.48 0.44
C MET A 33 -5.66 9.99 0.34
N THR A 34 -4.61 10.74 0.66
CA THR A 34 -4.65 12.20 0.54
C THR A 34 -4.67 12.63 -0.93
N ASP A 35 -5.03 13.90 -1.17
CA ASP A 35 -5.06 14.44 -2.54
C ASP A 35 -3.67 14.44 -3.18
N ASP A 36 -2.64 14.67 -2.39
CA ASP A 36 -1.25 14.72 -2.83
C ASP A 36 -0.50 13.44 -2.51
N CYS A 37 -1.20 12.33 -2.42
CA CYS A 37 -0.60 11.05 -2.03
C CYS A 37 0.54 10.63 -2.94
N VAL A 38 1.47 9.87 -2.35
CA VAL A 38 2.64 9.36 -3.05
C VAL A 38 2.68 7.84 -2.91
N PHE A 39 2.92 7.17 -4.01
CA PHE A 39 3.21 5.74 -4.03
C PHE A 39 4.50 5.50 -4.78
N GLU A 40 5.43 4.73 -4.16
CA GLU A 40 6.62 4.24 -4.85
C GLU A 40 6.51 2.73 -5.01
N ASN A 41 6.56 2.29 -6.27
CA ASN A 41 6.51 0.89 -6.62
C ASN A 41 7.90 0.24 -6.43
N THR A 42 7.93 -1.08 -6.42
CA THR A 42 9.18 -1.84 -6.35
C THR A 42 9.84 -1.99 -7.72
N LEU A 43 9.09 -1.74 -8.79
CA LEU A 43 9.59 -1.86 -10.15
C LEU A 43 9.51 -0.51 -10.86
N PRO A 44 10.39 -0.20 -11.82
CA PRO A 44 11.54 -1.00 -12.23
C PRO A 44 12.68 -0.91 -11.21
N ARG A 45 13.50 -1.93 -11.15
CA ARG A 45 14.68 -1.91 -10.30
C ARG A 45 15.70 -0.89 -10.82
N PRO A 46 16.52 -0.28 -9.94
CA PRO A 46 16.63 -0.52 -8.49
C PRO A 46 15.70 0.33 -7.63
N ASP A 47 15.20 1.45 -8.15
CA ASP A 47 14.55 2.46 -7.31
C ASP A 47 13.03 2.41 -7.30
N GLY A 48 12.43 1.80 -8.34
CA GLY A 48 10.99 1.81 -8.49
C GLY A 48 10.47 3.11 -9.09
N GLU A 49 9.27 3.06 -9.64
CA GLU A 49 8.62 4.24 -10.18
C GLU A 49 7.79 4.94 -9.12
N ARG A 50 7.84 6.27 -9.13
CA ARG A 50 7.12 7.11 -8.17
C ARG A 50 5.89 7.70 -8.84
N TYR A 51 4.76 7.60 -8.16
CA TYR A 51 3.46 8.14 -8.60
C TYR A 51 3.02 9.18 -7.58
N GLU A 52 2.57 10.33 -8.05
CA GLU A 52 2.15 11.43 -7.18
C GLU A 52 0.75 11.92 -7.56
N GLY A 53 -0.11 12.07 -6.55
CA GLY A 53 -1.45 12.58 -6.70
C GLY A 53 -2.47 11.50 -7.00
N GLN A 54 -3.75 11.87 -6.82
CA GLN A 54 -4.88 10.93 -6.92
C GLN A 54 -4.96 10.22 -8.28
N ASP A 55 -4.88 10.97 -9.37
CA ASP A 55 -5.08 10.37 -10.69
C ASP A 55 -3.98 9.39 -11.06
N SER A 56 -2.73 9.77 -10.77
CA SER A 56 -1.56 8.95 -11.08
C SER A 56 -1.56 7.64 -10.29
N VAL A 57 -1.84 7.73 -8.99
CA VAL A 57 -1.85 6.57 -8.10
C VAL A 57 -3.03 5.66 -8.43
N ARG A 58 -4.21 6.24 -8.68
CA ARG A 58 -5.40 5.47 -9.09
C ARG A 58 -5.11 4.67 -10.37
N GLY A 59 -4.51 5.30 -11.35
CA GLY A 59 -4.18 4.64 -12.62
C GLY A 59 -3.31 3.42 -12.42
N PHE A 60 -2.35 3.50 -11.51
CA PHE A 60 -1.51 2.35 -11.20
C PHE A 60 -2.31 1.20 -10.56
N TRP A 61 -3.15 1.51 -9.55
CA TRP A 61 -3.97 0.46 -8.91
C TRP A 61 -4.91 -0.21 -9.91
N GLU A 62 -5.52 0.56 -10.80
CA GLU A 62 -6.41 0.02 -11.81
C GLU A 62 -5.69 -0.98 -12.71
N ARG A 63 -4.49 -0.64 -13.15
CA ARG A 63 -3.69 -1.54 -13.98
C ARG A 63 -3.25 -2.78 -13.20
N LEU A 64 -2.81 -2.61 -11.98
CA LEU A 64 -2.35 -3.72 -11.14
C LEU A 64 -3.46 -4.75 -10.96
N PHE A 65 -4.64 -4.31 -10.58
CA PHE A 65 -5.75 -5.22 -10.31
C PHE A 65 -6.31 -5.86 -11.57
N ALA A 66 -6.26 -5.14 -12.69
CA ALA A 66 -6.67 -5.69 -13.99
C ALA A 66 -5.69 -6.77 -14.48
N GLU A 67 -4.39 -6.54 -14.30
CA GLU A 67 -3.35 -7.45 -14.77
C GLU A 67 -3.11 -8.61 -13.80
N SER A 68 -3.45 -8.43 -12.52
CA SER A 68 -3.19 -9.43 -11.48
C SER A 68 -4.45 -9.62 -10.62
N PRO A 69 -5.50 -10.24 -11.20
CA PRO A 69 -6.75 -10.41 -10.47
C PRO A 69 -6.63 -11.31 -9.23
N SER A 70 -5.57 -12.12 -9.16
CA SER A 70 -5.30 -12.98 -8.00
C SER A 70 -4.40 -12.30 -6.96
N ALA A 71 -4.00 -11.04 -7.19
CA ALA A 71 -3.08 -10.33 -6.28
C ALA A 71 -3.66 -10.24 -4.88
N ARG A 72 -2.86 -10.64 -3.90
CA ARG A 72 -3.25 -10.61 -2.49
C ARG A 72 -2.03 -10.35 -1.63
N PHE A 73 -2.17 -9.40 -0.71
CA PHE A 73 -1.13 -9.08 0.26
C PHE A 73 -1.50 -9.66 1.62
N GLU A 74 -0.61 -10.47 2.16
CA GLU A 74 -0.76 -11.03 3.50
C GLU A 74 0.18 -10.27 4.43
N SER A 75 -0.37 -9.62 5.47
CA SER A 75 0.42 -8.90 6.46
C SER A 75 1.03 -9.89 7.44
N GLU A 76 2.35 -9.83 7.60
CA GLU A 76 3.08 -10.69 8.53
C GLU A 76 3.36 -9.98 9.86
N ASP A 77 3.65 -8.69 9.81
CA ASP A 77 4.01 -7.91 10.98
C ASP A 77 3.72 -6.44 10.69
N THR A 78 3.02 -5.79 11.60
CA THR A 78 2.66 -4.39 11.47
C THR A 78 3.14 -3.64 12.69
N PHE A 79 3.86 -2.56 12.46
CA PHE A 79 4.40 -1.72 13.54
C PHE A 79 4.11 -0.27 13.22
N ALA A 80 3.56 0.46 14.19
CA ALA A 80 3.26 1.87 14.03
C ALA A 80 3.81 2.69 15.20
N TYR A 81 4.21 3.91 14.90
CA TYR A 81 4.57 4.91 15.88
C TYR A 81 4.21 6.28 15.34
N GLY A 82 3.33 6.97 16.03
CA GLY A 82 2.85 8.27 15.57
C GLY A 82 2.14 8.14 14.23
N ASP A 83 2.56 8.94 13.27
CA ASP A 83 1.99 8.97 11.91
C ASP A 83 2.67 8.00 10.93
N ARG A 84 3.59 7.16 11.42
CA ARG A 84 4.33 6.22 10.61
C ARG A 84 3.91 4.79 10.89
N CYS A 85 3.87 3.99 9.84
CA CYS A 85 3.53 2.57 9.96
C CYS A 85 4.35 1.76 8.98
N THR A 86 4.86 0.62 9.43
CA THR A 86 5.59 -0.33 8.60
C THR A 86 4.83 -1.64 8.60
N VAL A 87 4.57 -2.18 7.42
CA VAL A 87 3.87 -3.46 7.26
C VAL A 87 4.77 -4.39 6.47
N ARG A 88 5.22 -5.47 7.09
CA ARG A 88 5.90 -6.55 6.38
C ARG A 88 4.85 -7.45 5.78
N TRP A 89 4.98 -7.77 4.48
CA TRP A 89 3.96 -8.50 3.76
C TRP A 89 4.56 -9.59 2.89
N ILE A 90 3.69 -10.54 2.52
CA ILE A 90 3.90 -11.48 1.43
C ILE A 90 2.89 -11.13 0.35
N TYR A 91 3.37 -10.87 -0.86
CA TYR A 91 2.53 -10.66 -2.02
C TYR A 91 2.39 -11.99 -2.77
N HIS A 92 1.16 -12.44 -2.93
CA HIS A 92 0.83 -13.69 -3.60
C HIS A 92 0.16 -13.43 -4.93
N TRP A 93 0.52 -14.21 -5.93
CA TRP A 93 -0.16 -14.18 -7.22
C TRP A 93 -0.21 -15.59 -7.80
N VAL A 94 -1.01 -15.74 -8.89
CA VAL A 94 -1.06 -16.96 -9.68
C VAL A 94 -0.77 -16.53 -11.12
N ASP A 95 0.16 -17.20 -11.78
CA ASP A 95 0.52 -16.87 -13.16
C ASP A 95 -0.51 -17.40 -14.16
N ALA A 96 -0.29 -17.11 -15.45
CA ALA A 96 -1.20 -17.51 -16.52
C ALA A 96 -1.38 -19.02 -16.64
N GLU A 97 -0.42 -19.80 -16.10
CA GLU A 97 -0.45 -21.27 -16.13
C GLU A 97 -1.06 -21.86 -14.85
N GLY A 98 -1.55 -21.00 -13.96
CA GLY A 98 -2.12 -21.44 -12.69
C GLY A 98 -1.09 -21.73 -11.61
N LYS A 99 0.16 -21.36 -11.82
CA LYS A 99 1.25 -21.64 -10.90
C LYS A 99 1.35 -20.52 -9.86
N PRO A 100 1.36 -20.84 -8.55
CA PRO A 100 1.48 -19.80 -7.52
C PRO A 100 2.89 -19.26 -7.45
N GLY A 101 2.99 -17.95 -7.16
CA GLY A 101 4.24 -17.26 -6.89
C GLY A 101 4.08 -16.33 -5.71
N HIS A 102 5.20 -15.92 -5.13
CA HIS A 102 5.16 -14.91 -4.06
C HIS A 102 6.49 -14.16 -3.97
N VAL A 103 6.41 -12.96 -3.40
CA VAL A 103 7.58 -12.21 -2.94
C VAL A 103 7.27 -11.63 -1.58
N ARG A 104 8.31 -11.33 -0.83
CA ARG A 104 8.20 -10.67 0.47
C ARG A 104 8.71 -9.25 0.37
N GLY A 105 8.12 -8.38 1.15
CA GLY A 105 8.55 -7.00 1.16
C GLY A 105 8.02 -6.25 2.36
N VAL A 106 8.18 -4.94 2.30
CA VAL A 106 7.72 -4.05 3.35
C VAL A 106 7.19 -2.78 2.72
N ASP A 107 6.09 -2.27 3.28
CA ASP A 107 5.58 -0.95 2.97
C ASP A 107 5.88 -0.02 4.13
N VAL A 108 6.36 1.17 3.81
CA VAL A 108 6.55 2.25 4.77
C VAL A 108 5.47 3.29 4.49
N PHE A 109 4.61 3.51 5.48
CA PHE A 109 3.47 4.41 5.34
C PHE A 109 3.65 5.68 6.16
N ARG A 110 3.08 6.77 5.65
CA ARG A 110 2.82 7.96 6.43
C ARG A 110 1.34 8.29 6.35
N VAL A 111 0.74 8.60 7.50
CA VAL A 111 -0.66 9.01 7.60
C VAL A 111 -0.71 10.50 7.91
N ARG A 112 -1.65 11.22 7.27
CA ARG A 112 -1.88 12.64 7.51
C ARG A 112 -3.38 12.91 7.37
N ASP A 113 -3.94 13.61 8.34
CA ASP A 113 -5.36 13.96 8.33
C ASP A 113 -6.29 12.76 8.20
N GLY A 114 -5.92 11.64 8.86
CA GLY A 114 -6.71 10.42 8.83
C GLY A 114 -6.66 9.64 7.53
N LYS A 115 -5.69 9.94 6.66
CA LYS A 115 -5.55 9.29 5.35
C LYS A 115 -4.09 8.93 5.08
N VAL A 116 -3.90 7.99 4.16
CA VAL A 116 -2.55 7.59 3.74
C VAL A 116 -1.98 8.67 2.82
N ALA A 117 -0.89 9.29 3.24
CA ALA A 117 -0.19 10.29 2.45
C ALA A 117 0.96 9.70 1.63
N GLU A 118 1.62 8.66 2.17
CA GLU A 118 2.72 8.00 1.47
C GLU A 118 2.64 6.50 1.66
N LYS A 119 2.89 5.77 0.58
CA LYS A 119 3.06 4.32 0.60
C LYS A 119 4.32 4.02 -0.20
N LEU A 120 5.39 3.67 0.50
CA LEU A 120 6.69 3.41 -0.12
C LEU A 120 6.97 1.92 0.01
N SER A 121 7.07 1.24 -1.13
CA SER A 121 7.17 -0.22 -1.16
C SER A 121 8.58 -0.68 -1.46
N TYR A 122 9.06 -1.65 -0.71
CA TYR A 122 10.37 -2.26 -0.86
C TYR A 122 10.20 -3.76 -0.95
N VAL A 123 10.96 -4.41 -1.80
CA VAL A 123 10.85 -5.84 -2.00
C VAL A 123 12.18 -6.51 -1.66
N LYS A 124 12.06 -7.70 -1.07
CA LYS A 124 13.21 -8.53 -0.76
C LYS A 124 13.68 -9.23 -2.05
N GLY A 125 14.95 -9.30 -2.22
CA GLY A 125 15.53 -9.97 -3.40
C GLY A 125 16.48 -9.10 -4.17
#